data_6fd49d8656aa1623ccf1767f5357af4f
#
_entry.id   6fd49d8656aa1623ccf1767f5357af4f
#
_cell.length_a   1.000
_cell.length_b   1.000
_cell.length_c   1.000
_cell.angle_alpha   90.00
_cell.angle_beta   90.00
_cell.angle_gamma   90.00
#
_symmetry.space_group_name_H-M   'P 1'
#
loop_
_entity.id
_entity.type
_entity.pdbx_description
1 polymer ?
#
loop_
_entity_poly.entity_id
_entity_poly.type
_entity_poly.pdbx_seq_one_letter_code
_entity_poly.pdbx_strand_id
1 'polypeptide(L)'
;MTFSRFFAVCVFFVMGILTACEGRLPGSIRAKVEQPLPQEIQNRMALYDIDPYAPIVMRFFKEENLAEVWKQSRSGPFILVARYGICKWSGKLGPKYKEGDLQTPEGFYTISANQMNPYSKYYLSFNIGFPNLYDQENGRTGSNLMVHGSCFSAGCYSMSDKNMAQIYAFARDAFKGGQREFQLQAFPFRMTEDNMSRHSKDPHYQFWVMLKKGYDFFEKNRQPPTVEVYGKRYVFNRDIDKTSVSLMQ
;
A
#
# COMPACT_ATOMS: atom_id res chain seq x y z
N MET A 1 -50.79 47.91 50.62
CA MET A 1 -51.09 46.56 50.04
C MET A 1 -50.56 46.57 48.61
N THR A 2 -49.38 46.05 48.42
CA THR A 2 -48.71 46.01 47.11
C THR A 2 -48.31 44.53 46.84
N PHE A 3 -49.01 43.95 45.88
CA PHE A 3 -48.71 42.56 45.37
C PHE A 3 -47.56 42.63 44.41
N SER A 4 -46.45 42.02 44.81
CA SER A 4 -45.29 41.78 43.90
C SER A 4 -45.51 40.47 43.13
N ARG A 5 -45.57 40.55 41.81
CA ARG A 5 -45.64 39.38 40.90
C ARG A 5 -44.22 38.93 40.55
N PHE A 6 -43.81 37.77 41.02
CA PHE A 6 -42.59 37.07 40.53
C PHE A 6 -42.89 36.42 39.18
N PHE A 7 -42.18 36.87 38.15
CA PHE A 7 -42.14 36.20 36.86
C PHE A 7 -41.00 35.18 36.89
N ALA A 8 -41.33 33.88 36.88
CA ALA A 8 -40.36 32.81 36.72
C ALA A 8 -40.09 32.63 35.22
N VAL A 9 -38.87 32.97 34.79
CA VAL A 9 -38.39 32.70 33.44
C VAL A 9 -37.82 31.28 33.40
N CYS A 10 -38.56 30.34 32.81
CA CYS A 10 -38.04 29.01 32.47
C CYS A 10 -37.15 29.09 31.23
N VAL A 11 -35.85 29.04 31.43
CA VAL A 11 -34.87 28.88 30.33
C VAL A 11 -34.85 27.41 29.98
N PHE A 12 -35.49 27.05 28.87
CA PHE A 12 -35.31 25.73 28.24
C PHE A 12 -33.94 25.64 27.55
N PHE A 13 -33.02 24.92 28.18
CA PHE A 13 -31.74 24.56 27.60
C PHE A 13 -31.99 23.43 26.58
N VAL A 14 -32.13 23.79 25.28
CA VAL A 14 -32.17 22.80 24.19
C VAL A 14 -30.76 22.30 23.98
N MET A 15 -30.47 21.16 24.62
CA MET A 15 -29.21 20.42 24.37
C MET A 15 -29.30 19.77 23.02
N GLY A 16 -28.76 20.45 21.99
CA GLY A 16 -28.64 19.93 20.64
C GLY A 16 -27.72 18.70 20.63
N ILE A 17 -28.30 17.51 20.52
CA ILE A 17 -27.55 16.29 20.28
C ILE A 17 -27.01 16.39 18.84
N LEU A 18 -25.74 16.79 18.68
CA LEU A 18 -24.98 16.64 17.46
C LEU A 18 -24.72 15.14 17.26
N THR A 19 -25.68 14.46 16.64
CA THR A 19 -25.42 13.13 16.07
C THR A 19 -24.43 13.32 14.91
N ALA A 20 -23.15 13.10 15.19
CA ALA A 20 -22.16 12.92 14.15
C ALA A 20 -22.63 11.76 13.26
N CYS A 21 -23.06 12.04 12.04
CA CYS A 21 -23.25 11.04 10.99
C CYS A 21 -21.86 10.48 10.64
N GLU A 22 -21.36 9.53 11.44
CA GLU A 22 -20.35 8.62 10.94
C GLU A 22 -20.98 7.86 9.77
N GLY A 23 -20.46 8.09 8.55
CA GLY A 23 -20.95 7.44 7.33
C GLY A 23 -20.82 5.94 7.43
N ARG A 24 -21.82 5.25 7.99
CA ARG A 24 -21.84 3.79 8.07
C ARG A 24 -21.88 3.21 6.67
N LEU A 25 -20.88 2.38 6.36
CA LEU A 25 -20.88 1.59 5.12
C LEU A 25 -22.15 0.74 5.02
N PRO A 26 -22.77 0.62 3.83
CA PRO A 26 -23.87 -0.33 3.58
C PRO A 26 -23.51 -1.74 4.06
N GLY A 27 -24.47 -2.50 4.59
CA GLY A 27 -24.23 -3.79 5.22
C GLY A 27 -23.47 -4.78 4.33
N SER A 28 -23.77 -4.85 3.03
CA SER A 28 -23.08 -5.71 2.07
C SER A 28 -21.61 -5.30 1.85
N ILE A 29 -21.30 -4.01 1.87
CA ILE A 29 -19.95 -3.49 1.74
C ILE A 29 -19.19 -3.71 3.05
N ARG A 30 -19.84 -3.42 4.17
CA ARG A 30 -19.26 -3.66 5.49
C ARG A 30 -18.85 -5.12 5.67
N ALA A 31 -19.69 -6.08 5.25
CA ALA A 31 -19.38 -7.50 5.31
C ALA A 31 -18.10 -7.87 4.56
N LYS A 32 -17.84 -7.26 3.41
CA LYS A 32 -16.58 -7.47 2.65
C LYS A 32 -15.37 -6.85 3.37
N VAL A 33 -15.53 -5.61 3.83
CA VAL A 33 -14.43 -4.83 4.45
C VAL A 33 -14.01 -5.40 5.79
N GLU A 34 -14.97 -5.89 6.60
CA GLU A 34 -14.72 -6.38 7.95
C GLU A 34 -14.41 -7.88 8.02
N GLN A 35 -14.21 -8.54 6.87
CA GLN A 35 -13.81 -9.95 6.87
C GLN A 35 -12.51 -10.14 7.69
N PRO A 36 -12.49 -11.08 8.64
CA PRO A 36 -11.27 -11.39 9.39
C PRO A 36 -10.26 -12.13 8.49
N LEU A 37 -8.99 -12.02 8.82
CA LEU A 37 -7.97 -12.88 8.23
C LEU A 37 -8.24 -14.35 8.59
N PRO A 38 -7.92 -15.32 7.70
CA PRO A 38 -8.05 -16.74 7.97
C PRO A 38 -7.29 -17.16 9.23
N GLN A 39 -7.81 -18.15 9.94
CA GLN A 39 -7.22 -18.65 11.18
C GLN A 39 -5.76 -19.10 11.01
N GLU A 40 -5.42 -19.68 9.87
CA GLU A 40 -4.04 -20.06 9.54
C GLU A 40 -3.08 -18.86 9.57
N ILE A 41 -3.51 -17.72 9.01
CA ILE A 41 -2.72 -16.50 9.01
C ILE A 41 -2.62 -15.92 10.44
N GLN A 42 -3.71 -15.96 11.20
CA GLN A 42 -3.72 -15.52 12.60
C GLN A 42 -2.77 -16.37 13.45
N ASN A 43 -2.80 -17.68 13.28
CA ASN A 43 -1.89 -18.61 13.96
C ASN A 43 -0.42 -18.35 13.58
N ARG A 44 -0.15 -18.07 12.31
CA ARG A 44 1.19 -17.69 11.84
C ARG A 44 1.67 -16.39 12.48
N MET A 45 0.82 -15.38 12.55
CA MET A 45 1.16 -14.12 13.22
C MET A 45 1.48 -14.36 14.71
N ALA A 46 0.67 -15.15 15.40
CA ALA A 46 0.90 -15.51 16.80
C ALA A 46 2.25 -16.25 17.00
N LEU A 47 2.57 -17.19 16.11
CA LEU A 47 3.83 -17.95 16.14
C LEU A 47 5.08 -17.05 16.08
N TYR A 48 5.00 -15.95 15.33
CA TYR A 48 6.10 -15.00 15.15
C TYR A 48 5.98 -13.74 16.02
N ASP A 49 5.13 -13.77 17.05
CA ASP A 49 4.88 -12.62 17.93
C ASP A 49 4.56 -11.33 17.16
N ILE A 50 3.62 -11.44 16.22
CA ILE A 50 3.17 -10.33 15.39
C ILE A 50 1.79 -9.87 15.84
N ASP A 51 1.67 -8.60 16.21
CA ASP A 51 0.38 -7.99 16.51
C ASP A 51 -0.51 -7.96 15.25
N PRO A 52 -1.81 -8.34 15.34
CA PRO A 52 -2.74 -8.24 14.20
C PRO A 52 -2.79 -6.85 13.55
N TYR A 53 -2.51 -5.80 14.30
CA TYR A 53 -2.50 -4.41 13.85
C TYR A 53 -1.10 -3.88 13.53
N ALA A 54 -0.06 -4.71 13.63
CA ALA A 54 1.31 -4.31 13.30
C ALA A 54 1.46 -3.80 11.87
N PRO A 55 2.45 -2.93 11.60
CA PRO A 55 2.75 -2.41 10.28
C PRO A 55 2.99 -3.49 9.23
N ILE A 56 2.64 -3.18 7.98
CA ILE A 56 2.81 -4.03 6.81
C ILE A 56 3.72 -3.41 5.75
N VAL A 57 4.29 -4.28 4.91
CA VAL A 57 4.87 -3.99 3.60
C VAL A 57 4.35 -5.03 2.62
N MET A 58 4.04 -4.62 1.40
CA MET A 58 3.63 -5.52 0.33
C MET A 58 4.67 -5.55 -0.78
N ARG A 59 4.98 -6.75 -1.29
CA ARG A 59 5.96 -6.95 -2.36
C ARG A 59 5.34 -7.79 -3.48
N PHE A 60 5.36 -7.28 -4.69
CA PHE A 60 4.75 -7.87 -5.88
C PHE A 60 5.84 -8.24 -6.89
N PHE A 61 5.74 -9.43 -7.47
CA PHE A 61 6.69 -9.97 -8.43
C PHE A 61 5.92 -10.43 -9.66
N LYS A 62 6.12 -9.74 -10.79
CA LYS A 62 5.33 -9.99 -12.01
C LYS A 62 5.63 -11.36 -12.62
N GLU A 63 6.89 -11.70 -12.83
CA GLU A 63 7.29 -12.95 -13.49
C GLU A 63 6.82 -14.17 -12.71
N GLU A 64 6.90 -14.13 -11.39
CA GLU A 64 6.44 -15.20 -10.50
C GLU A 64 4.92 -15.19 -10.28
N ASN A 65 4.21 -14.18 -10.79
CA ASN A 65 2.79 -13.97 -10.48
C ASN A 65 2.50 -14.02 -8.98
N LEU A 66 3.33 -13.37 -8.17
CA LEU A 66 3.31 -13.51 -6.72
C LEU A 66 3.23 -12.15 -6.02
N ALA A 67 2.37 -12.08 -4.99
CA ALA A 67 2.32 -10.99 -4.03
C ALA A 67 2.64 -11.52 -2.63
N GLU A 68 3.46 -10.80 -1.88
CA GLU A 68 3.84 -11.10 -0.51
C GLU A 68 3.34 -10.00 0.43
N VAL A 69 2.82 -10.41 1.58
CA VAL A 69 2.51 -9.51 2.69
C VAL A 69 3.44 -9.82 3.85
N TRP A 70 4.16 -8.81 4.27
CA TRP A 70 5.09 -8.84 5.38
C TRP A 70 4.55 -7.97 6.51
N LYS A 71 4.66 -8.42 7.76
CA LYS A 71 4.27 -7.66 8.95
C LYS A 71 5.43 -7.53 9.91
N GLN A 72 5.48 -6.38 10.59
CA GLN A 72 6.50 -6.13 11.60
C GLN A 72 6.23 -6.97 12.85
N SER A 73 7.23 -7.72 13.29
CA SER A 73 7.19 -8.43 14.57
C SER A 73 7.46 -7.47 15.74
N ARG A 74 7.10 -7.86 16.96
CA ARG A 74 7.42 -7.05 18.16
C ARG A 74 8.92 -6.89 18.37
N SER A 75 9.73 -7.84 17.88
CA SER A 75 11.21 -7.75 17.92
C SER A 75 11.79 -6.79 16.86
N GLY A 76 10.97 -6.25 15.95
CA GLY A 76 11.35 -5.23 14.99
C GLY A 76 11.39 -5.64 13.53
N PRO A 77 11.97 -6.80 13.11
CA PRO A 77 12.04 -7.17 11.69
C PRO A 77 10.67 -7.52 11.11
N PHE A 78 10.50 -7.28 9.81
CA PHE A 78 9.34 -7.73 9.06
C PHE A 78 9.45 -9.23 8.74
N ILE A 79 8.37 -9.95 9.00
CA ILE A 79 8.22 -11.39 8.77
C ILE A 79 7.20 -11.62 7.67
N LEU A 80 7.46 -12.57 6.79
CA LEU A 80 6.53 -12.97 5.74
C LEU A 80 5.35 -13.72 6.35
N VAL A 81 4.15 -13.13 6.27
CA VAL A 81 2.94 -13.72 6.86
C VAL A 81 2.03 -14.37 5.82
N ALA A 82 2.02 -13.89 4.58
CA ALA A 82 1.17 -14.44 3.53
C ALA A 82 1.79 -14.30 2.14
N ARG A 83 1.44 -15.24 1.25
CA ARG A 83 1.72 -15.21 -0.19
C ARG A 83 0.44 -15.43 -0.95
N TYR A 84 0.27 -14.67 -2.04
CA TYR A 84 -0.91 -14.73 -2.90
C TYR A 84 -0.49 -14.80 -4.36
N GLY A 85 -1.10 -15.69 -5.12
CA GLY A 85 -0.96 -15.65 -6.58
C GLY A 85 -1.62 -14.38 -7.13
N ILE A 86 -0.90 -13.63 -7.96
CA ILE A 86 -1.47 -12.57 -8.78
C ILE A 86 -2.29 -13.24 -9.88
N CYS A 87 -3.60 -12.96 -9.92
CA CYS A 87 -4.48 -13.59 -10.91
C CYS A 87 -4.16 -13.10 -12.32
N LYS A 88 -3.94 -11.80 -12.46
CA LYS A 88 -3.53 -11.18 -13.73
C LYS A 88 -2.87 -9.81 -13.49
N TRP A 89 -1.85 -9.56 -14.23
CA TRP A 89 -1.29 -8.25 -14.55
C TRP A 89 -1.20 -8.12 -16.07
N SER A 90 -0.95 -6.94 -16.63
CA SER A 90 -0.96 -6.72 -18.09
C SER A 90 0.30 -6.01 -18.57
N GLY A 91 0.57 -6.14 -19.85
CA GLY A 91 1.77 -5.65 -20.52
C GLY A 91 2.93 -6.66 -20.46
N LYS A 92 4.14 -6.15 -20.29
CA LYS A 92 5.40 -6.91 -20.22
C LYS A 92 6.16 -6.62 -18.94
N LEU A 93 7.28 -7.27 -18.70
CA LEU A 93 8.24 -6.80 -17.70
C LEU A 93 8.74 -5.40 -18.10
N GLY A 94 8.96 -4.54 -17.13
CA GLY A 94 9.34 -3.15 -17.34
C GLY A 94 8.33 -2.15 -16.77
N PRO A 95 8.72 -0.86 -16.73
CA PRO A 95 7.90 0.20 -16.17
C PRO A 95 6.71 0.56 -17.07
N LYS A 96 5.69 1.18 -16.47
CA LYS A 96 4.64 1.86 -17.21
C LYS A 96 5.14 3.23 -17.67
N TYR A 97 4.79 3.62 -18.90
CA TYR A 97 5.22 4.90 -19.49
C TYR A 97 4.09 5.90 -19.65
N LYS A 98 2.93 5.48 -20.15
CA LYS A 98 1.86 6.43 -20.50
C LYS A 98 0.46 5.88 -20.25
N GLU A 99 -0.48 6.81 -20.11
CA GLU A 99 -1.91 6.45 -20.04
C GLU A 99 -2.30 5.58 -21.24
N GLY A 100 -3.09 4.55 -21.02
CA GLY A 100 -3.59 3.65 -22.07
C GLY A 100 -2.59 2.62 -22.60
N ASP A 101 -1.35 2.56 -22.13
CA ASP A 101 -0.36 1.55 -22.57
C ASP A 101 -0.62 0.13 -22.04
N LEU A 102 -1.67 -0.06 -21.24
CA LEU A 102 -2.07 -1.32 -20.60
C LEU A 102 -0.95 -1.99 -19.78
N GLN A 103 0.07 -1.23 -19.40
CA GLN A 103 1.24 -1.71 -18.69
C GLN A 103 1.04 -1.63 -17.18
N THR A 104 1.23 -2.73 -16.48
CA THR A 104 1.27 -2.75 -15.02
C THR A 104 2.62 -2.20 -14.53
N PRO A 105 2.63 -1.18 -13.64
CA PRO A 105 3.84 -0.48 -13.25
C PRO A 105 4.74 -1.30 -12.33
N GLU A 106 6.01 -0.92 -12.30
CA GLU A 106 7.05 -1.38 -11.38
C GLU A 106 7.65 -0.17 -10.65
N GLY A 107 8.04 -0.36 -9.39
CA GLY A 107 8.61 0.71 -8.58
C GLY A 107 8.24 0.61 -7.11
N PHE A 108 8.46 1.70 -6.38
CA PHE A 108 8.15 1.83 -4.96
C PHE A 108 7.00 2.82 -4.78
N TYR A 109 5.90 2.35 -4.25
CA TYR A 109 4.67 3.13 -4.07
C TYR A 109 4.32 3.21 -2.59
N THR A 110 3.70 4.30 -2.20
CA THR A 110 3.21 4.52 -0.84
C THR A 110 1.70 4.55 -0.85
N ILE A 111 1.08 3.74 0.00
CA ILE A 111 -0.37 3.60 0.11
C ILE A 111 -0.82 4.11 1.48
N SER A 112 -1.72 5.09 1.47
CA SER A 112 -2.42 5.61 2.64
C SER A 112 -3.87 5.10 2.72
N ALA A 113 -4.52 5.32 3.85
CA ALA A 113 -5.91 4.90 4.05
C ALA A 113 -6.89 5.51 3.03
N ASN A 114 -6.60 6.72 2.52
CA ASN A 114 -7.43 7.40 1.51
C ASN A 114 -7.45 6.70 0.15
N GLN A 115 -6.49 5.83 -0.11
CA GLN A 115 -6.41 5.07 -1.36
C GLN A 115 -7.21 3.77 -1.31
N MET A 116 -7.74 3.40 -0.14
CA MET A 116 -8.61 2.22 0.03
C MET A 116 -9.99 2.48 -0.57
N ASN A 117 -10.45 1.56 -1.42
CA ASN A 117 -11.75 1.68 -2.10
C ASN A 117 -12.66 0.48 -1.78
N PRO A 118 -13.56 0.60 -0.81
CA PRO A 118 -14.53 -0.43 -0.47
C PRO A 118 -15.67 -0.57 -1.51
N TYR A 119 -15.84 0.44 -2.39
CA TYR A 119 -16.88 0.50 -3.41
C TYR A 119 -16.39 0.05 -4.80
N SER A 120 -15.26 -0.64 -4.85
CA SER A 120 -14.68 -1.11 -6.10
C SER A 120 -15.66 -1.99 -6.89
N LYS A 121 -15.74 -1.75 -8.22
CA LYS A 121 -16.46 -2.62 -9.16
C LYS A 121 -15.86 -4.03 -9.21
N TYR A 122 -14.62 -4.18 -8.79
CA TYR A 122 -13.88 -5.44 -8.73
C TYR A 122 -13.73 -5.89 -7.28
N TYR A 123 -14.84 -6.01 -6.57
CA TYR A 123 -14.96 -6.48 -5.19
C TYR A 123 -14.45 -5.47 -4.16
N LEU A 124 -13.15 -5.38 -3.95
CA LEU A 124 -12.41 -4.41 -3.13
C LEU A 124 -11.16 -3.97 -3.90
N SER A 125 -10.64 -2.77 -3.63
CA SER A 125 -9.38 -2.32 -4.21
C SER A 125 -8.68 -1.27 -3.36
N PHE A 126 -7.43 -0.99 -3.70
CA PHE A 126 -6.75 0.24 -3.32
C PHE A 126 -5.92 0.75 -4.50
N ASN A 127 -5.79 2.08 -4.59
CA ASN A 127 -4.96 2.73 -5.60
C ASN A 127 -3.48 2.60 -5.19
N ILE A 128 -2.61 2.26 -6.14
CA ILE A 128 -1.18 2.14 -5.84
C ILE A 128 -0.44 3.48 -5.80
N GLY A 129 -1.10 4.58 -6.20
CA GLY A 129 -0.49 5.91 -6.21
C GLY A 129 0.41 6.18 -7.43
N PHE A 130 0.16 5.48 -8.56
CA PHE A 130 0.84 5.80 -9.82
C PHE A 130 0.20 7.04 -10.48
N PRO A 131 0.99 7.97 -11.08
CA PRO A 131 2.44 8.05 -11.05
C PRO A 131 2.97 8.60 -9.71
N ASN A 132 3.97 7.95 -9.14
CA ASN A 132 4.70 8.49 -8.00
C ASN A 132 5.68 9.59 -8.42
N LEU A 133 6.43 10.21 -7.50
CA LEU A 133 7.36 11.29 -7.83
C LEU A 133 8.42 10.86 -8.87
N TYR A 134 8.96 9.63 -8.77
CA TYR A 134 9.90 9.10 -9.75
C TYR A 134 9.28 9.01 -11.15
N ASP A 135 8.05 8.51 -11.23
CA ASP A 135 7.33 8.38 -12.49
C ASP A 135 7.06 9.76 -13.12
N GLN A 136 6.63 10.74 -12.30
CA GLN A 136 6.36 12.12 -12.72
C GLN A 136 7.62 12.81 -13.26
N GLU A 137 8.75 12.74 -12.54
CA GLU A 137 10.03 13.31 -12.98
C GLU A 137 10.54 12.68 -14.27
N ASN A 138 10.19 11.41 -14.54
CA ASN A 138 10.52 10.71 -15.77
C ASN A 138 9.45 10.87 -16.88
N GLY A 139 8.48 11.78 -16.70
CA GLY A 139 7.46 12.11 -17.70
C GLY A 139 6.44 10.98 -17.94
N ARG A 140 6.30 10.06 -16.99
CA ARG A 140 5.33 8.97 -17.08
C ARG A 140 3.94 9.47 -16.73
N THR A 141 2.94 8.95 -17.43
CA THR A 141 1.53 9.36 -17.25
C THR A 141 0.63 8.16 -17.06
N GLY A 142 -0.48 8.37 -16.37
CA GLY A 142 -1.49 7.35 -16.10
C GLY A 142 -2.25 7.66 -14.82
N SER A 143 -3.34 6.95 -14.63
CA SER A 143 -4.19 7.11 -13.46
C SER A 143 -4.91 5.83 -13.10
N ASN A 144 -5.50 5.78 -11.90
CA ASN A 144 -6.39 4.71 -11.46
C ASN A 144 -5.82 3.29 -11.55
N LEU A 145 -4.52 3.14 -11.30
CA LEU A 145 -3.89 1.82 -11.21
C LEU A 145 -4.09 1.25 -9.81
N MET A 146 -4.70 0.07 -9.76
CA MET A 146 -5.19 -0.54 -8.53
C MET A 146 -4.56 -1.90 -8.28
N VAL A 147 -4.54 -2.29 -7.01
CA VAL A 147 -4.63 -3.69 -6.59
C VAL A 147 -6.11 -3.97 -6.32
N HIS A 148 -6.72 -4.98 -6.95
CA HIS A 148 -8.16 -5.24 -6.87
C HIS A 148 -8.53 -6.71 -6.99
N GLY A 149 -9.74 -7.06 -6.62
CA GLY A 149 -10.33 -8.37 -6.85
C GLY A 149 -10.58 -8.68 -8.33
N SER A 150 -11.33 -9.75 -8.63
CA SER A 150 -11.52 -10.24 -10.00
C SER A 150 -10.20 -10.72 -10.65
N CYS A 151 -10.24 -11.02 -11.98
CA CYS A 151 -9.09 -11.51 -12.76
C CYS A 151 -8.93 -10.75 -14.08
N PHE A 152 -9.28 -9.48 -14.13
CA PHE A 152 -9.07 -8.61 -15.31
C PHE A 152 -8.00 -7.57 -15.03
N SER A 153 -7.16 -7.27 -16.01
CA SER A 153 -6.17 -6.21 -15.90
C SER A 153 -6.04 -5.42 -17.20
N ALA A 154 -5.99 -4.11 -17.04
CA ALA A 154 -5.62 -3.13 -18.07
C ALA A 154 -4.60 -2.13 -17.49
N GLY A 155 -3.59 -2.67 -16.77
CA GLY A 155 -2.57 -1.91 -16.04
C GLY A 155 -2.57 -2.14 -14.53
N CYS A 156 -3.57 -2.84 -13.99
CA CYS A 156 -3.71 -3.12 -12.56
C CYS A 156 -3.05 -4.45 -12.15
N TYR A 157 -2.98 -4.69 -10.83
CA TYR A 157 -2.73 -6.00 -10.24
C TYR A 157 -4.04 -6.63 -9.79
N SER A 158 -4.54 -7.65 -10.49
CA SER A 158 -5.75 -8.41 -10.15
C SER A 158 -5.41 -9.60 -9.26
N MET A 159 -6.09 -9.71 -8.11
CA MET A 159 -5.73 -10.68 -7.05
C MET A 159 -6.76 -11.80 -6.86
N SER A 160 -7.86 -11.86 -7.60
CA SER A 160 -9.10 -12.55 -7.27
C SER A 160 -9.81 -11.97 -6.04
N ASP A 161 -11.11 -12.20 -5.90
CA ASP A 161 -11.90 -11.68 -4.76
C ASP A 161 -11.42 -12.26 -3.43
N LYS A 162 -11.14 -13.57 -3.40
CA LYS A 162 -10.67 -14.28 -2.20
C LYS A 162 -9.34 -13.72 -1.70
N ASN A 163 -8.37 -13.52 -2.58
CA ASN A 163 -7.06 -13.00 -2.22
C ASN A 163 -7.16 -11.52 -1.84
N MET A 164 -7.96 -10.75 -2.59
CA MET A 164 -8.15 -9.33 -2.33
C MET A 164 -8.83 -9.06 -0.99
N ALA A 165 -9.78 -9.91 -0.56
CA ALA A 165 -10.39 -9.81 0.78
C ALA A 165 -9.32 -9.83 1.88
N GLN A 166 -8.36 -10.74 1.79
CA GLN A 166 -7.30 -10.87 2.78
C GLN A 166 -6.26 -9.75 2.68
N ILE A 167 -5.84 -9.38 1.47
CA ILE A 167 -4.91 -8.26 1.22
C ILE A 167 -5.51 -6.95 1.75
N TYR A 168 -6.81 -6.73 1.52
CA TYR A 168 -7.52 -5.57 2.04
C TYR A 168 -7.61 -5.58 3.57
N ALA A 169 -7.86 -6.75 4.17
CA ALA A 169 -7.90 -6.91 5.62
C ALA A 169 -6.54 -6.58 6.26
N PHE A 170 -5.42 -7.03 5.67
CA PHE A 170 -4.09 -6.64 6.15
C PHE A 170 -3.86 -5.13 6.14
N ALA A 171 -4.24 -4.45 5.05
CA ALA A 171 -4.11 -2.99 4.94
C ALA A 171 -5.02 -2.27 5.95
N ARG A 172 -6.30 -2.68 6.03
CA ARG A 172 -7.28 -2.16 7.01
C ARG A 172 -6.74 -2.26 8.44
N ASP A 173 -6.24 -3.44 8.83
CA ASP A 173 -5.80 -3.71 10.19
C ASP A 173 -4.53 -2.92 10.54
N ALA A 174 -3.59 -2.81 9.59
CA ALA A 174 -2.41 -1.98 9.76
C ALA A 174 -2.76 -0.49 9.95
N PHE A 175 -3.70 0.05 9.18
CA PHE A 175 -4.20 1.40 9.36
C PHE A 175 -4.93 1.59 10.70
N LYS A 176 -5.76 0.61 11.14
CA LYS A 176 -6.38 0.60 12.47
C LYS A 176 -5.33 0.60 13.59
N GLY A 177 -4.17 -0.01 13.36
CA GLY A 177 -3.03 -0.03 14.27
C GLY A 177 -2.19 1.25 14.28
N GLY A 178 -2.57 2.25 13.50
CA GLY A 178 -1.90 3.56 13.46
C GLY A 178 -0.80 3.69 12.40
N GLN A 179 -0.59 2.70 11.54
CA GLN A 179 0.28 2.86 10.39
C GLN A 179 -0.35 3.90 9.45
N ARG A 180 0.32 5.02 9.21
CA ARG A 180 -0.20 6.09 8.35
C ARG A 180 -0.14 5.72 6.88
N GLU A 181 0.92 5.04 6.49
CA GLU A 181 1.23 4.65 5.11
C GLU A 181 2.00 3.34 5.12
N PHE A 182 1.75 2.48 4.12
CA PHE A 182 2.60 1.31 3.89
C PHE A 182 3.22 1.35 2.49
N GLN A 183 4.37 0.71 2.37
CA GLN A 183 5.08 0.61 1.12
C GLN A 183 4.61 -0.60 0.32
N LEU A 184 4.29 -0.38 -0.98
CA LEU A 184 4.12 -1.41 -1.98
C LEU A 184 5.33 -1.38 -2.92
N GLN A 185 6.09 -2.45 -2.94
CA GLN A 185 7.27 -2.65 -3.79
C GLN A 185 6.89 -3.56 -4.96
N ALA A 186 6.82 -3.02 -6.17
CA ALA A 186 6.46 -3.74 -7.38
C ALA A 186 7.70 -4.01 -8.23
N PHE A 187 8.02 -5.28 -8.41
CA PHE A 187 9.22 -5.75 -9.10
C PHE A 187 8.89 -6.54 -10.37
N PRO A 188 9.77 -6.54 -11.39
CA PRO A 188 9.63 -7.39 -12.55
C PRO A 188 9.68 -8.88 -12.18
N PHE A 189 10.60 -9.24 -11.31
CA PHE A 189 10.89 -10.60 -10.83
C PHE A 189 11.60 -10.51 -9.47
N ARG A 190 11.84 -11.65 -8.82
CA ARG A 190 12.75 -11.69 -7.65
C ARG A 190 14.15 -11.30 -8.09
N MET A 191 14.66 -10.19 -7.59
CA MET A 191 15.89 -9.56 -8.09
C MET A 191 17.16 -10.22 -7.53
N THR A 192 17.22 -11.57 -7.61
CA THR A 192 18.42 -12.35 -7.32
C THR A 192 19.49 -12.12 -8.38
N GLU A 193 20.75 -12.43 -8.10
CA GLU A 193 21.84 -12.30 -9.08
C GLU A 193 21.57 -13.12 -10.36
N ASP A 194 21.06 -14.36 -10.20
CA ASP A 194 20.73 -15.24 -11.33
C ASP A 194 19.64 -14.63 -12.22
N ASN A 195 18.57 -14.10 -11.63
CA ASN A 195 17.49 -13.46 -12.37
C ASN A 195 17.97 -12.18 -13.05
N MET A 196 18.73 -11.35 -12.36
CA MET A 196 19.33 -10.16 -12.94
C MET A 196 20.26 -10.52 -14.12
N SER A 197 21.08 -11.54 -13.99
CA SER A 197 21.95 -12.04 -15.09
C SER A 197 21.12 -12.50 -16.29
N ARG A 198 20.05 -13.27 -16.05
CA ARG A 198 19.15 -13.78 -17.10
C ARG A 198 18.50 -12.65 -17.90
N HIS A 199 18.18 -11.54 -17.26
CA HIS A 199 17.55 -10.37 -17.88
C HIS A 199 18.53 -9.24 -18.25
N SER A 200 19.85 -9.49 -18.22
CA SER A 200 20.89 -8.45 -18.40
C SER A 200 20.86 -7.73 -19.77
N LYS A 201 20.26 -8.35 -20.79
CA LYS A 201 20.13 -7.77 -22.14
C LYS A 201 18.82 -7.01 -22.36
N ASP A 202 17.92 -6.97 -21.38
CA ASP A 202 16.64 -6.28 -21.49
C ASP A 202 16.86 -4.75 -21.51
N PRO A 203 16.16 -3.99 -22.35
CA PRO A 203 16.28 -2.52 -22.39
C PRO A 203 15.94 -1.84 -21.05
N HIS A 204 15.18 -2.50 -20.15
CA HIS A 204 14.85 -1.97 -18.82
C HIS A 204 15.87 -2.35 -17.74
N TYR A 205 16.96 -3.03 -18.08
CA TYR A 205 17.94 -3.55 -17.13
C TYR A 205 18.48 -2.47 -16.18
N GLN A 206 18.80 -1.28 -16.70
CA GLN A 206 19.31 -0.18 -15.88
C GLN A 206 18.28 0.34 -14.86
N PHE A 207 16.99 0.32 -15.22
CA PHE A 207 15.91 0.60 -14.30
C PHE A 207 15.84 -0.47 -13.19
N TRP A 208 15.99 -1.72 -13.55
CA TRP A 208 15.98 -2.83 -12.59
C TRP A 208 17.20 -2.83 -11.67
N VAL A 209 18.39 -2.48 -12.18
CA VAL A 209 19.59 -2.27 -11.34
C VAL A 209 19.31 -1.20 -10.26
N MET A 210 18.58 -0.16 -10.59
CA MET A 210 18.18 0.85 -9.62
C MET A 210 17.17 0.29 -8.59
N LEU A 211 16.13 -0.43 -9.04
CA LEU A 211 15.15 -1.06 -8.13
C LEU A 211 15.80 -2.07 -7.20
N LYS A 212 16.80 -2.82 -7.70
CA LYS A 212 17.52 -3.84 -6.93
C LYS A 212 18.13 -3.30 -5.66
N LYS A 213 18.58 -2.06 -5.62
CA LYS A 213 19.13 -1.44 -4.40
C LYS A 213 18.15 -1.45 -3.24
N GLY A 214 16.88 -1.07 -3.49
CA GLY A 214 15.84 -1.13 -2.47
C GLY A 214 15.38 -2.55 -2.16
N TYR A 215 15.37 -3.44 -3.17
CA TYR A 215 15.10 -4.86 -2.99
C TYR A 215 16.13 -5.50 -2.05
N ASP A 216 17.43 -5.34 -2.32
CA ASP A 216 18.52 -5.93 -1.53
C ASP A 216 18.55 -5.36 -0.10
N PHE A 217 18.23 -4.07 0.07
CA PHE A 217 18.11 -3.48 1.40
C PHE A 217 17.07 -4.22 2.23
N PHE A 218 15.87 -4.47 1.68
CA PHE A 218 14.82 -5.21 2.38
C PHE A 218 15.24 -6.67 2.66
N GLU A 219 15.85 -7.34 1.69
CA GLU A 219 16.31 -8.72 1.88
C GLU A 219 17.33 -8.84 3.02
N LYS A 220 18.23 -7.87 3.11
CA LYS A 220 19.27 -7.87 4.15
C LYS A 220 18.74 -7.48 5.53
N ASN A 221 17.91 -6.44 5.59
CA ASN A 221 17.56 -5.80 6.87
C ASN A 221 16.18 -6.21 7.39
N ARG A 222 15.33 -6.80 6.56
CA ARG A 222 13.90 -7.06 6.86
C ARG A 222 13.17 -5.81 7.34
N GLN A 223 13.55 -4.66 6.74
CA GLN A 223 12.93 -3.35 6.94
C GLN A 223 12.70 -2.70 5.57
N PRO A 224 11.58 -1.99 5.36
CA PRO A 224 11.41 -1.22 4.13
C PRO A 224 12.49 -0.13 4.04
N PRO A 225 13.10 0.09 2.85
CA PRO A 225 13.98 1.21 2.66
C PRO A 225 13.22 2.53 2.76
N THR A 226 13.86 3.60 3.24
CA THR A 226 13.39 4.94 2.91
C THR A 226 13.62 5.18 1.42
N VAL A 227 12.62 5.75 0.73
CA VAL A 227 12.66 5.97 -0.71
C VAL A 227 12.46 7.45 -0.99
N GLU A 228 13.45 8.04 -1.63
CA GLU A 228 13.43 9.41 -2.12
C GLU A 228 13.64 9.43 -3.63
N VAL A 229 13.39 10.56 -4.27
CA VAL A 229 13.68 10.79 -5.68
C VAL A 229 14.59 12.00 -5.80
N TYR A 230 15.71 11.82 -6.48
CA TYR A 230 16.64 12.89 -6.78
C TYR A 230 17.23 12.70 -8.16
N GLY A 231 17.20 13.74 -8.99
CA GLY A 231 17.73 13.68 -10.36
C GLY A 231 17.09 12.57 -11.20
N LYS A 232 15.78 12.39 -11.12
CA LYS A 232 15.01 11.36 -11.83
C LYS A 232 15.39 9.93 -11.47
N ARG A 233 15.93 9.70 -10.28
CA ARG A 233 16.36 8.38 -9.79
C ARG A 233 15.82 8.13 -8.38
N TYR A 234 15.51 6.87 -8.08
CA TYR A 234 15.30 6.46 -6.69
C TYR A 234 16.63 6.53 -5.92
N VAL A 235 16.56 7.08 -4.71
CA VAL A 235 17.63 7.08 -3.72
C VAL A 235 17.10 6.39 -2.48
N PHE A 236 17.84 5.41 -1.97
CA PHE A 236 17.41 4.59 -0.84
C PHE A 236 18.28 4.88 0.38
N ASN A 237 17.62 5.01 1.54
CA ASN A 237 18.28 5.17 2.85
C ASN A 237 19.36 6.27 2.85
N ARG A 238 19.08 7.34 2.14
CA ARG A 238 19.94 8.51 2.19
C ARG A 238 19.82 9.05 3.60
N ASP A 239 20.87 8.85 4.42
CA ASP A 239 21.11 9.72 5.54
C ASP A 239 21.24 11.11 4.93
N ILE A 240 20.33 12.01 5.30
CA ILE A 240 20.50 13.43 5.02
C ILE A 240 21.67 13.85 5.92
N ASP A 241 22.86 13.53 5.46
CA ASP A 241 24.08 13.99 6.07
C ASP A 241 24.06 15.51 5.88
N LYS A 242 23.73 16.21 6.99
CA LYS A 242 23.67 17.69 7.02
C LYS A 242 24.98 18.34 6.54
N THR A 243 26.02 17.54 6.33
CA THR A 243 27.35 17.94 5.85
C THR A 243 27.39 18.20 4.34
N SER A 244 26.47 17.63 3.52
CA SER A 244 26.51 17.81 2.07
C SER A 244 25.81 19.09 1.57
N VAL A 245 25.09 19.79 2.43
CA VAL A 245 24.49 21.12 2.09
C VAL A 245 25.56 22.23 2.15
N SER A 246 26.68 22.01 2.79
CA SER A 246 27.76 23.01 2.95
C SER A 246 28.73 23.12 1.75
N LEU A 247 28.58 22.30 0.70
CA LEU A 247 29.47 22.32 -0.47
C LEU A 247 28.83 22.88 -1.74
N MET A 248 27.62 23.47 -1.64
CA MET A 248 26.92 24.13 -2.74
C MET A 248 26.59 25.61 -2.42
N GLN A 249 27.36 26.26 -1.55
CA GLN A 249 27.36 27.73 -1.39
C GLN A 249 28.64 28.31 -1.94
#